data_aad814821ce97698f7360a9cfdb193f6
#
_entry.id   aad814821ce97698f7360a9cfdb193f6
#
_cell.length_a   1.000
_cell.length_b   1.000
_cell.length_c   1.000
_cell.angle_alpha   90.00
_cell.angle_beta   90.00
_cell.angle_gamma   90.00
#
_symmetry.space_group_name_H-M   'P 1'
#
loop_
_entity.id
_entity.type
_entity.pdbx_description
1 polymer ?
#
loop_
_entity_poly.entity_id
_entity_poly.type
_entity_poly.pdbx_seq_one_letter_code
_entity_poly.pdbx_strand_id
1 'polypeptide(L)'
;MAKTKLFISHSSQDAAVVTAFVNFMLTIGLKSEDIICTSVPSTKIPNGEDIFDYLNKTLSEDIYVLFFLSDNYYSSAVCLNEMGAAWIRKADSLNFLLAGFDFSDIRGVVNKNKVGIKLGTCDDMAKISLNEFKETLVSLFGITVNQNVWELARDSFLNSAVDNSRFFNMLFSRSYCIGDLEHDGCMIIKRESSTRSITVAVNFSQTDSKLASIVFFNGRKNFTSHYINKRNLCFEAYADPGITNVDIELQLSDVDIRYEICLNYDEKSFKIPLVQFCEYLSYWENVPEIKFIIHKKNVSEPAKMTIKNLRIE
;
A
#
# COMPACT_ATOMS: atom_id res chain seq x y z
N MET A 1 4.45 -36.23 -16.89
CA MET A 1 4.85 -34.82 -16.90
C MET A 1 4.83 -34.35 -15.48
N ALA A 2 5.87 -33.63 -15.02
CA ALA A 2 5.85 -32.99 -13.71
C ALA A 2 4.67 -32.01 -13.69
N LYS A 3 3.96 -31.93 -12.56
CA LYS A 3 2.80 -31.06 -12.44
C LYS A 3 3.29 -29.64 -12.14
N THR A 4 2.87 -28.66 -12.93
CA THR A 4 3.19 -27.25 -12.70
C THR A 4 2.77 -26.82 -11.30
N LYS A 5 3.61 -26.06 -10.62
CA LYS A 5 3.29 -25.44 -9.32
C LYS A 5 3.28 -23.93 -9.41
N LEU A 6 2.45 -23.30 -8.60
CA LEU A 6 2.35 -21.87 -8.47
C LEU A 6 3.25 -21.39 -7.33
N PHE A 7 4.37 -20.77 -7.66
CA PHE A 7 5.29 -20.22 -6.66
C PHE A 7 5.01 -18.74 -6.42
N ILE A 8 4.72 -18.36 -5.19
CA ILE A 8 4.38 -17.00 -4.79
C ILE A 8 5.55 -16.37 -4.05
N SER A 9 6.33 -15.55 -4.77
CA SER A 9 7.43 -14.77 -4.22
C SER A 9 6.93 -13.42 -3.71
N HIS A 10 7.14 -13.14 -2.42
CA HIS A 10 6.64 -11.96 -1.75
C HIS A 10 7.44 -11.64 -0.50
N SER A 11 7.41 -10.40 -0.03
CA SER A 11 7.94 -10.02 1.27
C SER A 11 7.02 -10.51 2.41
N SER A 12 7.58 -11.00 3.49
CA SER A 12 6.84 -11.36 4.70
C SER A 12 6.00 -10.19 5.27
N GLN A 13 6.42 -8.95 5.02
CA GLN A 13 5.66 -7.77 5.41
C GLN A 13 4.36 -7.59 4.59
N ASP A 14 4.25 -8.26 3.44
CA ASP A 14 3.07 -8.25 2.57
C ASP A 14 2.17 -9.49 2.77
N ALA A 15 2.44 -10.30 3.80
CA ALA A 15 1.80 -11.59 4.03
C ALA A 15 0.26 -11.51 4.10
N ALA A 16 -0.32 -10.40 4.54
CA ALA A 16 -1.77 -10.25 4.65
C ALA A 16 -2.47 -10.33 3.29
N VAL A 17 -1.99 -9.56 2.30
CA VAL A 17 -2.56 -9.57 0.95
C VAL A 17 -2.27 -10.89 0.23
N VAL A 18 -1.11 -11.48 0.48
CA VAL A 18 -0.74 -12.78 -0.11
C VAL A 18 -1.59 -13.91 0.47
N THR A 19 -1.89 -13.88 1.77
CA THR A 19 -2.82 -14.83 2.41
C THR A 19 -4.22 -14.73 1.79
N ALA A 20 -4.72 -13.51 1.56
CA ALA A 20 -5.99 -13.30 0.88
C ALA A 20 -5.97 -13.85 -0.56
N PHE A 21 -4.85 -13.69 -1.28
CA PHE A 21 -4.67 -14.26 -2.61
C PHE A 21 -4.64 -15.79 -2.61
N VAL A 22 -3.90 -16.41 -1.67
CA VAL A 22 -3.88 -17.88 -1.53
C VAL A 22 -5.28 -18.40 -1.25
N ASN A 23 -6.04 -17.77 -0.35
CA ASN A 23 -7.43 -18.14 -0.06
C ASN A 23 -8.31 -18.00 -1.31
N PHE A 24 -8.11 -16.97 -2.13
CA PHE A 24 -8.77 -16.82 -3.42
C PHE A 24 -8.47 -18.02 -4.33
N MET A 25 -7.19 -18.41 -4.48
CA MET A 25 -6.78 -19.55 -5.30
C MET A 25 -7.42 -20.88 -4.81
N LEU A 26 -7.42 -21.10 -3.51
CA LEU A 26 -8.06 -22.30 -2.91
C LEU A 26 -9.58 -22.29 -3.14
N THR A 27 -10.23 -21.14 -3.04
CA THR A 27 -11.69 -21.00 -3.25
C THR A 27 -12.09 -21.32 -4.69
N ILE A 28 -11.25 -21.02 -5.67
CA ILE A 28 -11.53 -21.30 -7.08
C ILE A 28 -11.14 -22.72 -7.51
N GLY A 29 -10.60 -23.52 -6.61
CA GLY A 29 -10.36 -24.95 -6.82
C GLY A 29 -8.90 -25.37 -7.01
N LEU A 30 -7.91 -24.49 -6.82
CA LEU A 30 -6.53 -24.94 -6.71
C LEU A 30 -6.35 -25.70 -5.41
N LYS A 31 -5.48 -26.71 -5.43
CA LYS A 31 -5.14 -27.47 -4.21
C LYS A 31 -3.95 -26.81 -3.51
N SER A 32 -3.88 -26.97 -2.20
CA SER A 32 -2.76 -26.46 -1.41
C SER A 32 -1.40 -27.01 -1.87
N GLU A 33 -1.37 -28.26 -2.35
CA GLU A 33 -0.18 -28.92 -2.89
C GLU A 33 0.32 -28.29 -4.21
N ASP A 34 -0.54 -27.58 -4.93
CA ASP A 34 -0.20 -26.88 -6.18
C ASP A 34 0.38 -25.49 -5.94
N ILE A 35 0.31 -25.00 -4.69
CA ILE A 35 0.74 -23.65 -4.31
C ILE A 35 1.95 -23.73 -3.37
N ILE A 36 2.95 -22.92 -3.63
CA ILE A 36 4.12 -22.74 -2.76
C ILE A 36 4.15 -21.29 -2.31
N CYS A 37 3.94 -21.09 -1.02
CA CYS A 37 3.95 -19.78 -0.39
C CYS A 37 4.46 -19.91 1.05
N THR A 38 5.60 -19.31 1.35
CA THR A 38 6.32 -19.51 2.60
C THR A 38 5.64 -18.92 3.83
N SER A 39 4.79 -17.89 3.64
CA SER A 39 4.13 -17.18 4.75
C SER A 39 2.74 -17.73 5.10
N VAL A 40 2.19 -18.64 4.30
CA VAL A 40 0.84 -19.20 4.54
C VAL A 40 0.97 -20.61 5.12
N PRO A 41 0.41 -20.89 6.30
CA PRO A 41 0.61 -22.18 6.99
C PRO A 41 0.25 -23.43 6.19
N SER A 42 -0.79 -23.37 5.33
CA SER A 42 -1.24 -24.48 4.50
C SER A 42 -0.35 -24.79 3.29
N THR A 43 0.55 -23.85 2.92
CA THR A 43 1.39 -23.93 1.72
C THR A 43 2.87 -23.67 2.04
N LYS A 44 3.21 -23.61 3.34
CA LYS A 44 4.57 -23.31 3.80
C LYS A 44 5.53 -24.47 3.56
N ILE A 45 6.81 -24.14 3.53
CA ILE A 45 7.91 -25.12 3.53
C ILE A 45 7.79 -26.02 4.76
N PRO A 46 7.97 -27.35 4.64
CA PRO A 46 7.97 -28.26 5.78
C PRO A 46 8.97 -27.86 6.87
N ASN A 47 8.59 -28.04 8.13
CA ASN A 47 9.46 -27.75 9.25
C ASN A 47 10.73 -28.60 9.19
N GLY A 48 11.90 -27.98 9.31
CA GLY A 48 13.19 -28.67 9.31
C GLY A 48 13.89 -28.71 7.95
N GLU A 49 13.23 -28.29 6.86
CA GLU A 49 13.91 -28.10 5.58
C GLU A 49 14.59 -26.74 5.52
N ASP A 50 15.78 -26.69 4.92
CA ASP A 50 16.44 -25.42 4.59
C ASP A 50 15.66 -24.71 3.49
N ILE A 51 15.41 -23.40 3.69
CA ILE A 51 14.61 -22.60 2.75
C ILE A 51 15.26 -22.56 1.38
N PHE A 52 16.58 -22.39 1.32
CA PHE A 52 17.30 -22.30 0.05
C PHE A 52 17.37 -23.64 -0.68
N ASP A 53 17.54 -24.74 0.04
CA ASP A 53 17.53 -26.08 -0.54
C ASP A 53 16.14 -26.44 -1.06
N TYR A 54 15.09 -26.13 -0.32
CA TYR A 54 13.72 -26.32 -0.75
C TYR A 54 13.40 -25.49 -2.01
N LEU A 55 13.77 -24.20 -2.01
CA LEU A 55 13.60 -23.33 -3.17
C LEU A 55 14.40 -23.82 -4.38
N ASN A 56 15.64 -24.24 -4.22
CA ASN A 56 16.44 -24.79 -5.29
C ASN A 56 15.81 -26.05 -5.90
N LYS A 57 15.31 -26.97 -5.06
CA LYS A 57 14.59 -28.15 -5.50
C LYS A 57 13.29 -27.79 -6.22
N THR A 58 12.51 -26.90 -5.64
CA THR A 58 11.24 -26.46 -6.20
C THR A 58 11.42 -25.68 -7.50
N LEU A 59 12.38 -24.76 -7.55
CA LEU A 59 12.72 -24.04 -8.77
C LEU A 59 13.29 -24.98 -9.86
N SER A 60 13.67 -26.21 -9.54
CA SER A 60 14.05 -27.23 -10.54
C SER A 60 12.86 -27.96 -11.16
N GLU A 61 11.67 -27.83 -10.60
CA GLU A 61 10.41 -28.35 -11.13
C GLU A 61 9.81 -27.38 -12.17
N ASP A 62 8.72 -27.78 -12.80
CA ASP A 62 7.92 -26.90 -13.67
C ASP A 62 7.11 -25.94 -12.79
N ILE A 63 7.47 -24.66 -12.79
CA ILE A 63 6.84 -23.63 -11.94
C ILE A 63 6.35 -22.45 -12.75
N TYR A 64 5.26 -21.87 -12.28
CA TYR A 64 4.79 -20.55 -12.69
C TYR A 64 4.95 -19.57 -11.52
N VAL A 65 5.72 -18.50 -11.72
CA VAL A 65 6.11 -17.60 -10.63
C VAL A 65 5.20 -16.37 -10.58
N LEU A 66 4.63 -16.08 -9.43
CA LEU A 66 3.93 -14.84 -9.16
C LEU A 66 4.81 -13.94 -8.27
N PHE A 67 5.20 -12.80 -8.80
CA PHE A 67 5.93 -11.79 -8.03
C PHE A 67 4.96 -10.76 -7.46
N PHE A 68 4.85 -10.70 -6.13
CA PHE A 68 4.09 -9.67 -5.44
C PHE A 68 5.02 -8.50 -5.12
N LEU A 69 5.12 -7.58 -6.09
CA LEU A 69 6.09 -6.49 -6.07
C LEU A 69 5.62 -5.32 -5.19
N SER A 70 6.53 -4.82 -4.37
CA SER A 70 6.31 -3.76 -3.42
C SER A 70 7.64 -3.12 -2.99
N ASP A 71 7.61 -2.01 -2.25
CA ASP A 71 8.81 -1.47 -1.61
C ASP A 71 9.40 -2.47 -0.60
N ASN A 72 8.54 -3.21 0.13
CA ASN A 72 8.98 -4.27 1.03
C ASN A 72 9.69 -5.40 0.29
N TYR A 73 9.17 -5.77 -0.89
CA TYR A 73 9.77 -6.79 -1.76
C TYR A 73 11.20 -6.39 -2.13
N TYR A 74 11.39 -5.17 -2.62
CA TYR A 74 12.68 -4.64 -3.04
C TYR A 74 13.65 -4.32 -1.89
N SER A 75 13.15 -4.27 -0.67
CA SER A 75 13.96 -4.15 0.55
C SER A 75 14.41 -5.49 1.12
N SER A 76 13.91 -6.62 0.57
CA SER A 76 14.20 -7.97 1.02
C SER A 76 15.28 -8.64 0.14
N ALA A 77 16.44 -8.92 0.72
CA ALA A 77 17.50 -9.65 0.01
C ALA A 77 17.05 -11.06 -0.45
N VAL A 78 16.18 -11.72 0.34
CA VAL A 78 15.62 -13.04 -0.01
C VAL A 78 14.76 -12.93 -1.27
N CYS A 79 13.84 -11.96 -1.33
CA CYS A 79 12.99 -11.76 -2.50
C CYS A 79 13.80 -11.44 -3.77
N LEU A 80 14.85 -10.62 -3.64
CA LEU A 80 15.72 -10.32 -4.78
C LEU A 80 16.49 -11.54 -5.27
N ASN A 81 16.94 -12.42 -4.37
CA ASN A 81 17.59 -13.68 -4.73
C ASN A 81 16.62 -14.63 -5.45
N GLU A 82 15.35 -14.76 -4.96
CA GLU A 82 14.31 -15.54 -5.63
C GLU A 82 14.01 -15.00 -7.04
N MET A 83 13.91 -13.68 -7.17
CA MET A 83 13.72 -13.01 -8.46
C MET A 83 14.86 -13.34 -9.44
N GLY A 84 16.12 -13.26 -8.98
CA GLY A 84 17.28 -13.60 -9.78
C GLY A 84 17.31 -15.08 -10.19
N ALA A 85 16.98 -15.98 -9.28
CA ALA A 85 16.91 -17.42 -9.54
C ALA A 85 15.83 -17.76 -10.57
N ALA A 86 14.64 -17.20 -10.45
CA ALA A 86 13.56 -17.39 -11.42
C ALA A 86 13.93 -16.86 -12.81
N TRP A 87 14.63 -15.73 -12.86
CA TRP A 87 15.11 -15.14 -14.12
C TRP A 87 16.15 -16.02 -14.82
N ILE A 88 17.15 -16.52 -14.10
CA ILE A 88 18.19 -17.41 -14.65
C ILE A 88 17.54 -18.66 -15.25
N ARG A 89 16.52 -19.20 -14.60
CA ARG A 89 15.80 -20.39 -15.05
C ARG A 89 14.79 -20.13 -16.17
N LYS A 90 14.59 -18.87 -16.54
CA LYS A 90 13.58 -18.45 -17.52
C LYS A 90 12.17 -18.94 -17.18
N ALA A 91 11.84 -18.97 -15.88
CA ALA A 91 10.53 -19.38 -15.41
C ALA A 91 9.46 -18.44 -15.94
N ASP A 92 8.32 -19.00 -16.33
CA ASP A 92 7.15 -18.19 -16.66
C ASP A 92 6.66 -17.47 -15.41
N SER A 93 6.31 -16.21 -15.58
CA SER A 93 5.99 -15.37 -14.43
C SER A 93 4.95 -14.30 -14.75
N LEU A 94 4.27 -13.86 -13.70
CA LEU A 94 3.35 -12.72 -13.72
C LEU A 94 3.65 -11.81 -12.53
N ASN A 95 3.57 -10.49 -12.78
CA ASN A 95 3.80 -9.49 -11.75
C ASN A 95 2.48 -9.02 -11.17
N PHE A 96 2.35 -9.05 -9.86
CA PHE A 96 1.32 -8.37 -9.10
C PHE A 96 1.95 -7.15 -8.44
N LEU A 97 1.48 -5.97 -8.81
CA LEU A 97 1.93 -4.72 -8.21
C LEU A 97 0.99 -4.40 -7.05
N LEU A 98 1.52 -4.40 -5.86
CA LEU A 98 0.74 -4.15 -4.68
C LEU A 98 0.36 -2.66 -4.55
N ALA A 99 -0.62 -2.35 -3.70
CA ALA A 99 -1.09 -0.98 -3.49
C ALA A 99 0.07 -0.01 -3.22
N GLY A 100 0.11 1.09 -3.95
CA GLY A 100 1.17 2.08 -3.84
C GLY A 100 2.44 1.82 -4.66
N PHE A 101 2.53 0.68 -5.36
CA PHE A 101 3.66 0.35 -6.22
C PHE A 101 3.26 0.44 -7.70
N ASP A 102 4.09 1.04 -8.53
CA ASP A 102 3.82 1.28 -9.95
C ASP A 102 4.81 0.56 -10.87
N PHE A 103 4.45 0.44 -12.15
CA PHE A 103 5.34 -0.14 -13.17
C PHE A 103 6.68 0.59 -13.29
N SER A 104 6.69 1.91 -13.04
CA SER A 104 7.92 2.73 -12.99
C SER A 104 8.86 2.35 -11.84
N ASP A 105 8.33 1.74 -10.79
CA ASP A 105 9.08 1.35 -9.60
C ASP A 105 9.76 -0.01 -9.75
N ILE A 106 9.41 -0.79 -10.79
CA ILE A 106 10.01 -2.10 -11.06
C ILE A 106 11.50 -1.94 -11.36
N ARG A 107 12.32 -2.71 -10.64
CA ARG A 107 13.77 -2.74 -10.73
C ARG A 107 14.29 -4.16 -10.90
N GLY A 108 15.58 -4.29 -11.21
CA GLY A 108 16.24 -5.58 -11.33
C GLY A 108 15.94 -6.29 -12.65
N VAL A 109 15.82 -7.60 -12.58
CA VAL A 109 15.72 -8.48 -13.77
C VAL A 109 14.30 -8.72 -14.26
N VAL A 110 13.29 -8.27 -13.52
CA VAL A 110 11.88 -8.35 -13.93
C VAL A 110 11.65 -7.41 -15.10
N ASN A 111 11.08 -7.95 -16.18
CA ASN A 111 10.78 -7.15 -17.35
C ASN A 111 9.61 -6.18 -17.07
N LYS A 112 9.93 -4.90 -16.92
CA LYS A 112 8.95 -3.83 -16.68
C LYS A 112 8.01 -3.54 -17.86
N ASN A 113 8.34 -4.04 -19.05
CA ASN A 113 7.46 -3.96 -20.22
C ASN A 113 6.45 -5.12 -20.27
N LYS A 114 6.58 -6.13 -19.40
CA LYS A 114 5.62 -7.20 -19.26
C LYS A 114 4.40 -6.68 -18.50
N VAL A 115 3.23 -6.83 -19.06
CA VAL A 115 1.96 -6.45 -18.42
C VAL A 115 1.83 -7.20 -17.10
N GLY A 116 1.49 -6.48 -16.03
CA GLY A 116 1.27 -7.02 -14.70
C GLY A 116 -0.13 -6.62 -14.19
N ILE A 117 -0.53 -7.23 -13.09
CA ILE A 117 -1.81 -6.94 -12.42
C ILE A 117 -1.56 -5.92 -11.31
N LYS A 118 -2.16 -4.74 -11.43
CA LYS A 118 -2.06 -3.70 -10.40
C LYS A 118 -3.16 -3.92 -9.37
N LEU A 119 -2.75 -4.17 -8.13
CA LEU A 119 -3.64 -4.30 -6.97
C LEU A 119 -3.75 -2.96 -6.23
N GLY A 120 -4.71 -2.87 -5.33
CA GLY A 120 -4.94 -1.65 -4.53
C GLY A 120 -5.98 -0.71 -5.13
N THR A 121 -6.49 -1.05 -6.32
CA THR A 121 -7.67 -0.45 -6.92
C THR A 121 -8.67 -1.57 -7.18
N CYS A 122 -9.90 -1.43 -6.74
CA CYS A 122 -10.99 -2.36 -7.09
C CYS A 122 -11.70 -1.84 -8.34
N ASP A 123 -10.91 -1.47 -9.35
CA ASP A 123 -11.40 -0.94 -10.62
C ASP A 123 -11.60 -2.05 -11.67
N ASP A 124 -12.25 -1.69 -12.77
CA ASP A 124 -12.55 -2.64 -13.85
C ASP A 124 -11.27 -3.19 -14.51
N MET A 125 -10.18 -2.42 -14.53
CA MET A 125 -8.91 -2.87 -15.09
C MET A 125 -8.29 -4.01 -14.28
N ALA A 126 -8.31 -3.91 -12.94
CA ALA A 126 -7.86 -4.98 -12.07
C ALA A 126 -8.72 -6.25 -12.25
N LYS A 127 -10.04 -6.09 -12.41
CA LYS A 127 -10.96 -7.20 -12.67
C LYS A 127 -10.71 -7.87 -14.02
N ILE A 128 -10.49 -7.07 -15.07
CA ILE A 128 -10.16 -7.57 -16.42
C ILE A 128 -8.85 -8.35 -16.39
N SER A 129 -7.81 -7.78 -15.80
CA SER A 129 -6.50 -8.43 -15.71
C SER A 129 -6.53 -9.74 -14.91
N LEU A 130 -7.34 -9.81 -13.85
CA LEU A 130 -7.56 -11.06 -13.10
C LEU A 130 -8.36 -12.08 -13.94
N ASN A 131 -9.32 -11.64 -14.77
CA ASN A 131 -10.04 -12.54 -15.67
C ASN A 131 -9.11 -13.16 -16.73
N GLU A 132 -8.18 -12.39 -17.27
CA GLU A 132 -7.12 -12.92 -18.16
C GLU A 132 -6.22 -13.93 -17.42
N PHE A 133 -5.86 -13.62 -16.18
CA PHE A 133 -5.10 -14.56 -15.35
C PHE A 133 -5.87 -15.85 -15.04
N LYS A 134 -7.20 -15.81 -14.92
CA LYS A 134 -8.05 -17.01 -14.79
C LYS A 134 -7.81 -18.01 -15.92
N GLU A 135 -7.75 -17.52 -17.17
CA GLU A 135 -7.52 -18.40 -18.33
C GLU A 135 -6.15 -19.07 -18.26
N THR A 136 -5.14 -18.34 -17.75
CA THR A 136 -3.81 -18.93 -17.48
C THR A 136 -3.89 -20.03 -16.44
N LEU A 137 -4.61 -19.83 -15.32
CA LEU A 137 -4.77 -20.85 -14.27
C LEU A 137 -5.52 -22.08 -14.77
N VAL A 138 -6.58 -21.89 -15.56
CA VAL A 138 -7.34 -22.98 -16.17
C VAL A 138 -6.42 -23.81 -17.08
N SER A 139 -5.60 -23.16 -17.89
CA SER A 139 -4.65 -23.82 -18.78
C SER A 139 -3.55 -24.59 -18.02
N LEU A 140 -2.98 -24.00 -16.99
CA LEU A 140 -1.87 -24.59 -16.22
C LEU A 140 -2.29 -25.75 -15.32
N PHE A 141 -3.45 -25.62 -14.67
CA PHE A 141 -3.88 -26.53 -13.60
C PHE A 141 -5.04 -27.45 -14.00
N GLY A 142 -5.66 -27.21 -15.17
CA GLY A 142 -6.79 -28.02 -15.65
C GLY A 142 -8.03 -27.89 -14.75
N ILE A 143 -8.18 -26.79 -14.03
CA ILE A 143 -9.31 -26.54 -13.14
C ILE A 143 -10.52 -26.05 -13.92
N THR A 144 -11.72 -26.39 -13.41
CA THR A 144 -12.98 -25.82 -13.87
C THR A 144 -13.49 -24.83 -12.83
N VAL A 145 -13.63 -23.58 -13.23
CA VAL A 145 -14.03 -22.52 -12.31
C VAL A 145 -15.47 -22.07 -12.62
N ASN A 146 -16.34 -22.15 -11.63
CA ASN A 146 -17.69 -21.59 -11.74
C ASN A 146 -17.58 -20.05 -11.79
N GLN A 147 -18.27 -19.42 -12.76
CA GLN A 147 -18.18 -17.98 -12.99
C GLN A 147 -18.61 -17.15 -11.77
N ASN A 148 -19.70 -17.53 -11.11
CA ASN A 148 -20.18 -16.80 -9.93
C ASN A 148 -19.20 -16.92 -8.74
N VAL A 149 -18.61 -18.12 -8.55
CA VAL A 149 -17.57 -18.33 -7.52
C VAL A 149 -16.36 -17.50 -7.82
N TRP A 150 -15.92 -17.43 -9.09
CA TRP A 150 -14.82 -16.61 -9.51
C TRP A 150 -15.04 -15.14 -9.19
N GLU A 151 -16.18 -14.57 -9.61
CA GLU A 151 -16.48 -13.16 -9.43
C GLU A 151 -16.54 -12.76 -7.95
N LEU A 152 -17.22 -13.55 -7.12
CA LEU A 152 -17.31 -13.30 -5.69
C LEU A 152 -15.93 -13.40 -5.01
N ALA A 153 -15.15 -14.42 -5.33
CA ALA A 153 -13.84 -14.62 -4.72
C ALA A 153 -12.82 -13.55 -5.22
N ARG A 154 -12.86 -13.20 -6.51
CA ARG A 154 -12.06 -12.12 -7.11
C ARG A 154 -12.35 -10.77 -6.43
N ASP A 155 -13.63 -10.41 -6.31
CA ASP A 155 -14.03 -9.11 -5.73
C ASP A 155 -13.72 -9.06 -4.24
N SER A 156 -13.86 -10.18 -3.51
CA SER A 156 -13.42 -10.31 -2.12
C SER A 156 -11.90 -10.12 -1.98
N PHE A 157 -11.12 -10.76 -2.86
CA PHE A 157 -9.66 -10.59 -2.90
C PHE A 157 -9.28 -9.15 -3.20
N LEU A 158 -9.84 -8.54 -4.24
CA LEU A 158 -9.52 -7.16 -4.61
C LEU A 158 -9.84 -6.18 -3.47
N ASN A 159 -10.95 -6.38 -2.77
CA ASN A 159 -11.29 -5.56 -1.60
C ASN A 159 -10.28 -5.72 -0.45
N SER A 160 -9.76 -6.92 -0.23
CA SER A 160 -8.73 -7.18 0.78
C SER A 160 -7.35 -6.70 0.37
N ALA A 161 -7.07 -6.61 -0.93
CA ALA A 161 -5.80 -6.12 -1.47
C ALA A 161 -5.67 -4.58 -1.41
N VAL A 162 -6.76 -3.86 -1.15
CA VAL A 162 -6.71 -2.43 -0.82
C VAL A 162 -6.13 -2.28 0.57
N ASP A 163 -4.80 -2.35 0.67
CA ASP A 163 -4.09 -2.25 1.93
C ASP A 163 -3.91 -0.79 2.36
N ASN A 164 -4.80 -0.36 3.25
CA ASN A 164 -4.74 0.96 3.85
C ASN A 164 -3.47 1.17 4.71
N SER A 165 -2.87 0.10 5.20
CA SER A 165 -1.63 0.19 5.99
C SER A 165 -0.45 0.65 5.14
N ARG A 166 -0.45 0.28 3.86
CA ARG A 166 0.58 0.69 2.91
C ARG A 166 0.46 2.14 2.49
N PHE A 167 -0.76 2.62 2.33
CA PHE A 167 -1.00 4.03 2.07
C PHE A 167 -0.31 4.87 3.16
N PHE A 168 -0.50 4.53 4.42
CA PHE A 168 0.19 5.20 5.51
C PHE A 168 1.71 5.03 5.43
N ASN A 169 2.23 3.81 5.26
CA ASN A 169 3.67 3.55 5.22
C ASN A 169 4.36 4.29 4.06
N MET A 170 3.71 4.36 2.90
CA MET A 170 4.20 5.13 1.76
C MET A 170 4.23 6.64 2.05
N LEU A 171 3.16 7.19 2.60
CA LEU A 171 3.10 8.59 3.00
C LEU A 171 4.10 8.87 4.13
N PHE A 172 4.17 7.96 5.10
CA PHE A 172 5.03 8.04 6.26
C PHE A 172 6.51 8.11 5.89
N SER A 173 6.99 7.27 4.97
CA SER A 173 8.40 7.23 4.57
C SER A 173 8.84 8.48 3.80
N ARG A 174 7.89 9.17 3.14
CA ARG A 174 8.13 10.37 2.32
C ARG A 174 7.65 11.66 3.00
N SER A 175 7.23 11.60 4.25
CA SER A 175 6.77 12.79 4.97
C SER A 175 7.92 13.70 5.35
N TYR A 176 7.66 15.00 5.33
CA TYR A 176 8.59 16.04 5.76
C TYR A 176 7.82 17.20 6.39
N CYS A 177 8.53 18.08 7.07
CA CYS A 177 7.97 19.29 7.63
C CYS A 177 8.49 20.52 6.89
N ILE A 178 7.62 21.50 6.70
CA ILE A 178 7.93 22.76 6.03
C ILE A 178 7.18 23.90 6.69
N GLY A 179 7.81 25.08 6.78
CA GLY A 179 7.16 26.34 7.13
C GLY A 179 6.79 27.13 5.87
N ASP A 180 6.08 28.25 6.04
CA ASP A 180 5.78 29.20 4.96
C ASP A 180 7.00 30.11 4.61
N LEU A 181 8.05 30.08 5.44
CA LEU A 181 9.37 30.66 5.19
C LEU A 181 10.42 29.55 5.30
N GLU A 182 11.57 29.72 4.69
CA GLU A 182 12.62 28.69 4.55
C GLU A 182 13.16 28.08 5.86
N HIS A 183 12.70 28.50 7.02
CA HIS A 183 13.10 27.97 8.35
C HIS A 183 11.90 27.74 9.25
N ASP A 184 11.57 26.60 9.40
CA ASP A 184 10.78 25.66 10.18
C ASP A 184 10.24 26.14 11.53
N GLY A 185 8.93 26.30 11.64
CA GLY A 185 8.23 26.21 12.89
C GLY A 185 7.92 24.77 13.32
N CYS A 186 8.37 23.77 12.55
CA CYS A 186 7.93 22.37 12.72
C CYS A 186 9.07 21.39 12.41
N MET A 187 9.23 20.37 13.25
CA MET A 187 10.21 19.32 13.08
C MET A 187 9.63 17.94 13.40
N ILE A 188 9.83 16.97 12.52
CA ILE A 188 9.52 15.57 12.82
C ILE A 188 10.52 15.06 13.86
N ILE A 189 10.03 14.69 15.04
CA ILE A 189 10.86 14.18 16.14
C ILE A 189 10.78 12.67 16.29
N LYS A 190 9.73 12.02 15.78
CA LYS A 190 9.59 10.58 15.86
C LYS A 190 8.73 10.05 14.71
N ARG A 191 9.22 9.00 14.06
CA ARG A 191 8.43 8.12 13.20
C ARG A 191 8.46 6.72 13.77
N GLU A 192 7.32 6.08 13.91
CA GLU A 192 7.24 4.75 14.49
C GLU A 192 6.36 3.84 13.64
N SER A 193 7.01 2.93 12.92
CA SER A 193 6.31 2.04 11.97
C SER A 193 5.39 1.05 12.66
N SER A 194 5.75 0.57 13.87
CA SER A 194 4.93 -0.37 14.65
C SER A 194 3.57 0.21 15.04
N THR A 195 3.54 1.48 15.41
CA THR A 195 2.32 2.22 15.77
C THR A 195 1.76 3.06 14.61
N ARG A 196 2.43 3.04 13.45
CA ARG A 196 2.08 3.84 12.26
C ARG A 196 1.86 5.30 12.63
N SER A 197 2.77 5.88 13.39
CA SER A 197 2.65 7.22 13.93
C SER A 197 3.78 8.15 13.52
N ILE A 198 3.43 9.42 13.35
CA ILE A 198 4.38 10.55 13.23
C ILE A 198 4.08 11.51 14.36
N THR A 199 5.11 11.83 15.13
CA THR A 199 5.06 12.89 16.13
C THR A 199 5.95 14.04 15.69
N VAL A 200 5.41 15.24 15.72
CA VAL A 200 6.11 16.47 15.37
C VAL A 200 6.13 17.44 16.54
N ALA A 201 7.22 18.19 16.65
CA ALA A 201 7.32 19.35 17.52
C ALA A 201 7.07 20.61 16.71
N VAL A 202 6.33 21.54 17.28
CA VAL A 202 6.05 22.85 16.69
C VAL A 202 6.61 23.92 17.61
N ASN A 203 7.42 24.82 17.04
CA ASN A 203 8.02 25.94 17.76
C ASN A 203 8.18 27.13 16.82
N PHE A 204 7.37 28.16 17.01
CA PHE A 204 7.41 29.39 16.23
C PHE A 204 8.16 30.54 16.94
N SER A 205 8.79 30.29 18.11
CA SER A 205 9.39 31.35 18.92
C SER A 205 10.59 32.04 18.26
N GLN A 206 11.25 31.32 17.34
CA GLN A 206 12.48 31.81 16.66
C GLN A 206 12.30 31.96 15.15
N THR A 207 11.06 31.98 14.66
CA THR A 207 10.78 32.12 13.23
C THR A 207 9.64 33.10 12.99
N ASP A 208 9.68 33.77 11.83
CA ASP A 208 8.61 34.62 11.33
C ASP A 208 7.52 33.83 10.60
N SER A 209 7.69 32.52 10.44
CA SER A 209 6.68 31.61 9.85
C SER A 209 5.33 31.76 10.55
N LYS A 210 4.25 31.85 9.76
CA LYS A 210 2.87 31.96 10.24
C LYS A 210 2.18 30.60 10.34
N LEU A 211 2.73 29.63 9.65
CA LEU A 211 2.25 28.25 9.62
C LEU A 211 3.41 27.25 9.55
N ALA A 212 3.13 26.03 9.92
CA ALA A 212 4.01 24.88 9.71
C ALA A 212 3.17 23.71 9.19
N SER A 213 3.69 22.94 8.26
CA SER A 213 2.99 21.83 7.63
C SER A 213 3.73 20.52 7.80
N ILE A 214 2.99 19.48 8.10
CA ILE A 214 3.46 18.11 7.93
C ILE A 214 2.94 17.64 6.58
N VAL A 215 3.84 17.39 5.64
CA VAL A 215 3.51 16.99 4.28
C VAL A 215 3.67 15.49 4.15
N PHE A 216 2.61 14.83 3.75
CA PHE A 216 2.60 13.44 3.36
C PHE A 216 2.64 13.37 1.83
N PHE A 217 3.81 13.10 1.29
CA PHE A 217 4.02 13.06 -0.14
C PHE A 217 3.55 11.74 -0.74
N ASN A 218 2.62 11.78 -1.68
CA ASN A 218 2.08 10.59 -2.32
C ASN A 218 2.57 10.36 -3.77
N GLY A 219 3.28 11.33 -4.34
CA GLY A 219 3.87 11.19 -5.66
C GLY A 219 2.88 11.25 -6.82
N ARG A 220 1.84 12.08 -6.74
CA ARG A 220 0.82 12.31 -7.77
C ARG A 220 0.00 11.04 -8.04
N LYS A 221 -0.82 10.63 -7.11
CA LYS A 221 -1.68 9.43 -7.26
C LYS A 221 -3.08 9.76 -7.68
N ASN A 222 -3.64 8.85 -8.45
CA ASN A 222 -5.02 8.89 -8.85
C ASN A 222 -5.91 8.34 -7.72
N PHE A 223 -6.75 9.18 -7.14
CA PHE A 223 -7.72 8.81 -6.10
C PHE A 223 -9.15 8.67 -6.62
N THR A 224 -9.35 8.72 -7.94
CA THR A 224 -10.67 8.65 -8.56
C THR A 224 -11.49 7.46 -8.08
N SER A 225 -10.89 6.27 -8.02
CA SER A 225 -11.57 5.06 -7.53
C SER A 225 -11.99 5.16 -6.07
N HIS A 226 -11.16 5.76 -5.21
CA HIS A 226 -11.51 5.99 -3.80
C HIS A 226 -12.65 6.97 -3.67
N TYR A 227 -12.67 8.03 -4.48
CA TYR A 227 -13.75 9.01 -4.50
C TYR A 227 -15.08 8.41 -4.97
N ILE A 228 -15.08 7.70 -6.11
CA ILE A 228 -16.28 7.03 -6.66
C ILE A 228 -16.86 6.03 -5.65
N ASN A 229 -16.01 5.29 -4.93
CA ASN A 229 -16.44 4.34 -3.90
C ASN A 229 -16.81 5.01 -2.56
N LYS A 230 -16.94 6.34 -2.53
CA LYS A 230 -17.33 7.13 -1.34
C LYS A 230 -16.44 6.83 -0.12
N ARG A 231 -15.14 6.69 -0.34
CA ARG A 231 -14.15 6.42 0.70
C ARG A 231 -13.94 7.63 1.59
N ASN A 232 -13.32 7.38 2.74
CA ASN A 232 -13.03 8.40 3.73
C ASN A 232 -11.52 8.49 3.95
N LEU A 233 -11.02 9.70 4.24
CA LEU A 233 -9.72 9.89 4.84
C LEU A 233 -9.86 9.62 6.34
N CYS A 234 -9.15 8.58 6.83
CA CYS A 234 -9.22 8.14 8.21
C CYS A 234 -7.85 8.25 8.88
N PHE A 235 -7.81 8.71 10.10
CA PHE A 235 -6.60 8.78 10.93
C PHE A 235 -7.00 8.98 12.39
N GLU A 236 -6.03 8.77 13.28
CA GLU A 236 -6.13 9.19 14.68
C GLU A 236 -5.13 10.32 14.93
N ALA A 237 -5.51 11.30 15.72
CA ALA A 237 -4.62 12.40 16.07
C ALA A 237 -4.91 12.94 17.48
N TYR A 238 -3.85 13.44 18.11
CA TYR A 238 -3.90 14.19 19.36
C TYR A 238 -2.76 15.21 19.37
N ALA A 239 -2.91 16.21 20.22
CA ALA A 239 -1.91 17.26 20.37
C ALA A 239 -1.78 17.72 21.82
N ASP A 240 -0.62 18.24 22.17
CA ASP A 240 -0.43 18.97 23.43
C ASP A 240 -1.44 20.12 23.51
N PRO A 241 -1.82 20.58 24.70
CA PRO A 241 -2.82 21.65 24.88
C PRO A 241 -2.49 22.95 24.13
N GLY A 242 -1.26 23.07 23.66
CA GLY A 242 -0.80 24.21 22.86
C GLY A 242 -1.27 24.23 21.41
N ILE A 243 -1.77 23.11 20.85
CA ILE A 243 -2.27 23.05 19.47
C ILE A 243 -3.76 22.73 19.52
N THR A 244 -4.59 23.66 19.05
CA THR A 244 -6.05 23.51 19.11
C THR A 244 -6.68 23.15 17.78
N ASN A 245 -6.31 23.83 16.69
CA ASN A 245 -6.88 23.64 15.37
C ASN A 245 -5.80 23.35 14.35
N VAL A 246 -6.09 22.39 13.47
CA VAL A 246 -5.21 21.97 12.39
C VAL A 246 -6.04 21.88 11.11
N ASP A 247 -5.52 22.45 10.03
CA ASP A 247 -6.13 22.29 8.71
C ASP A 247 -5.55 21.06 8.03
N ILE A 248 -6.41 20.26 7.43
CA ILE A 248 -6.03 19.20 6.51
C ILE A 248 -6.20 19.73 5.10
N GLU A 249 -5.12 19.87 4.37
CA GLU A 249 -5.14 20.33 2.99
C GLU A 249 -4.85 19.16 2.05
N LEU A 250 -5.73 18.99 1.08
CA LEU A 250 -5.49 18.16 -0.09
C LEU A 250 -5.20 19.08 -1.26
N GLN A 251 -4.03 18.95 -1.83
CA GLN A 251 -3.71 19.62 -3.09
C GLN A 251 -4.31 18.79 -4.22
N LEU A 252 -5.34 19.33 -4.87
CA LEU A 252 -6.06 18.68 -5.96
C LEU A 252 -5.79 19.46 -7.26
N SER A 253 -4.88 18.98 -8.09
CA SER A 253 -4.44 19.70 -9.30
C SER A 253 -3.97 21.11 -8.99
N ASP A 254 -4.76 22.12 -9.34
CA ASP A 254 -4.42 23.55 -9.15
C ASP A 254 -5.21 24.21 -8.01
N VAL A 255 -5.89 23.40 -7.17
CA VAL A 255 -6.76 23.90 -6.08
C VAL A 255 -6.36 23.24 -4.76
N ASP A 256 -6.07 24.07 -3.76
CA ASP A 256 -5.85 23.63 -2.39
C ASP A 256 -7.16 23.67 -1.61
N ILE A 257 -7.63 22.52 -1.16
CA ILE A 257 -8.87 22.40 -0.41
C ILE A 257 -8.56 22.01 1.02
N ARG A 258 -9.14 22.75 1.97
CA ARG A 258 -8.87 22.63 3.39
C ARG A 258 -10.08 22.15 4.17
N TYR A 259 -9.80 21.32 5.16
CA TYR A 259 -10.74 20.84 6.14
C TYR A 259 -10.17 21.06 7.54
N GLU A 260 -10.81 21.85 8.39
CA GLU A 260 -10.34 22.16 9.75
C GLU A 260 -10.77 21.09 10.74
N ILE A 261 -9.83 20.63 11.57
CA ILE A 261 -10.08 19.74 12.71
C ILE A 261 -9.65 20.37 14.03
N CYS A 262 -10.39 20.04 15.09
CA CYS A 262 -10.03 20.44 16.46
C CYS A 262 -9.33 19.28 17.17
N LEU A 263 -8.14 19.53 17.68
CA LEU A 263 -7.34 18.60 18.46
C LEU A 263 -7.34 18.97 19.95
N ASN A 264 -7.06 17.99 20.77
CA ASN A 264 -6.80 18.14 22.20
C ASN A 264 -5.84 17.03 22.65
N TYR A 265 -5.62 16.91 23.94
CA TYR A 265 -4.73 15.90 24.52
C TYR A 265 -5.24 14.46 24.33
N ASP A 266 -6.56 14.29 24.23
CA ASP A 266 -7.16 12.97 24.02
C ASP A 266 -7.04 12.56 22.57
N GLU A 267 -6.65 11.30 22.33
CA GLU A 267 -6.60 10.72 21.00
C GLU A 267 -7.99 10.64 20.40
N LYS A 268 -8.16 11.27 19.24
CA LYS A 268 -9.43 11.27 18.48
C LYS A 268 -9.26 10.55 17.16
N SER A 269 -10.28 9.77 16.80
CA SER A 269 -10.41 9.19 15.47
C SER A 269 -11.21 10.11 14.56
N PHE A 270 -10.67 10.34 13.38
CA PHE A 270 -11.29 11.14 12.33
C PHE A 270 -11.65 10.25 11.14
N LYS A 271 -12.84 10.49 10.59
CA LYS A 271 -13.35 9.83 9.40
C LYS A 271 -14.01 10.90 8.53
N ILE A 272 -13.27 11.40 7.54
CA ILE A 272 -13.68 12.53 6.72
C ILE A 272 -13.99 12.01 5.31
N PRO A 273 -15.24 12.05 4.84
CA PRO A 273 -15.59 11.68 3.49
C PRO A 273 -14.79 12.48 2.46
N LEU A 274 -14.21 11.85 1.46
CA LEU A 274 -13.42 12.54 0.44
C LEU A 274 -14.24 13.61 -0.29
N VAL A 275 -15.56 13.40 -0.45
CA VAL A 275 -16.47 14.39 -1.04
C VAL A 275 -16.48 15.73 -0.31
N GLN A 276 -16.14 15.75 0.99
CA GLN A 276 -16.05 17.01 1.75
C GLN A 276 -14.86 17.88 1.34
N PHE A 277 -13.83 17.30 0.71
CA PHE A 277 -12.75 18.08 0.14
C PHE A 277 -13.08 18.61 -1.24
N CYS A 278 -13.68 17.78 -2.11
CA CYS A 278 -14.04 18.22 -3.46
C CYS A 278 -15.13 17.32 -4.07
N GLU A 279 -16.12 17.94 -4.71
CA GLU A 279 -17.21 17.23 -5.40
C GLU A 279 -16.90 16.88 -6.86
N TYR A 280 -15.84 17.44 -7.44
CA TYR A 280 -15.50 17.25 -8.85
C TYR A 280 -14.52 16.10 -9.05
N LEU A 281 -14.96 15.09 -9.81
CA LEU A 281 -14.20 13.86 -10.04
C LEU A 281 -12.82 14.08 -10.69
N SER A 282 -12.71 15.02 -11.62
CA SER A 282 -11.48 15.30 -12.37
C SER A 282 -10.30 15.74 -11.48
N TYR A 283 -10.57 16.34 -10.35
CA TYR A 283 -9.52 16.77 -9.42
C TYR A 283 -8.85 15.61 -8.68
N TRP A 284 -9.52 14.45 -8.60
CA TRP A 284 -9.02 13.27 -7.91
C TRP A 284 -8.06 12.41 -8.75
N GLU A 285 -7.86 12.76 -10.01
CA GLU A 285 -6.94 12.03 -10.91
C GLU A 285 -5.47 12.25 -10.55
N ASN A 286 -5.17 13.37 -9.90
CA ASN A 286 -3.80 13.76 -9.58
C ASN A 286 -3.71 14.48 -8.24
N VAL A 287 -3.59 13.72 -7.15
CA VAL A 287 -3.42 14.24 -5.79
C VAL A 287 -1.94 14.13 -5.42
N PRO A 288 -1.17 15.23 -5.46
CA PRO A 288 0.27 15.19 -5.19
C PRO A 288 0.60 15.03 -3.71
N GLU A 289 -0.13 15.67 -2.82
CA GLU A 289 0.20 15.71 -1.39
C GLU A 289 -1.02 15.87 -0.49
N ILE A 290 -0.84 15.39 0.76
CA ILE A 290 -1.75 15.62 1.88
C ILE A 290 -0.96 16.39 2.92
N LYS A 291 -1.47 17.52 3.37
CA LYS A 291 -0.82 18.36 4.39
C LYS A 291 -1.67 18.47 5.65
N PHE A 292 -1.02 18.46 6.78
CA PHE A 292 -1.59 18.89 8.05
C PHE A 292 -0.93 20.24 8.42
N ILE A 293 -1.71 21.31 8.42
CA ILE A 293 -1.22 22.67 8.55
C ILE A 293 -1.54 23.19 9.96
N ILE A 294 -0.51 23.62 10.67
CA ILE A 294 -0.60 24.17 11.99
C ILE A 294 -0.32 25.67 11.89
N HIS A 295 -1.30 26.49 12.24
CA HIS A 295 -1.14 27.95 12.23
C HIS A 295 -0.56 28.49 13.53
N LYS A 296 0.38 29.39 13.44
CA LYS A 296 1.03 30.03 14.60
C LYS A 296 0.02 30.58 15.62
N LYS A 297 -1.07 31.17 15.14
CA LYS A 297 -2.16 31.70 16.00
C LYS A 297 -2.86 30.64 16.87
N ASN A 298 -2.76 29.37 16.50
CA ASN A 298 -3.39 28.22 17.14
C ASN A 298 -2.42 27.46 18.05
N VAL A 299 -1.24 28.00 18.28
CA VAL A 299 -0.16 27.32 19.03
C VAL A 299 0.31 28.16 20.20
N SER A 300 0.26 27.59 21.39
CA SER A 300 1.05 28.05 22.54
C SER A 300 2.26 27.14 22.67
N GLU A 301 3.45 27.70 22.68
CA GLU A 301 4.71 27.01 22.42
C GLU A 301 5.47 26.56 23.66
N PRO A 302 6.36 25.55 23.53
CA PRO A 302 6.45 24.55 22.45
C PRO A 302 5.39 23.48 22.59
N ALA A 303 4.90 22.95 21.47
CA ALA A 303 3.83 21.93 21.48
C ALA A 303 4.14 20.78 20.53
N LYS A 304 3.51 19.62 20.75
CA LYS A 304 3.67 18.43 19.92
C LYS A 304 2.32 17.97 19.40
N MET A 305 2.34 17.41 18.20
CA MET A 305 1.19 16.74 17.60
C MET A 305 1.60 15.35 17.13
N THR A 306 0.72 14.39 17.30
CA THR A 306 0.89 13.03 16.80
C THR A 306 -0.26 12.67 15.85
N ILE A 307 0.09 12.11 14.70
CA ILE A 307 -0.84 11.56 13.72
C ILE A 307 -0.55 10.07 13.60
N LYS A 308 -1.60 9.25 13.63
CA LYS A 308 -1.51 7.79 13.52
C LYS A 308 -2.46 7.27 12.45
N ASN A 309 -2.12 6.11 11.89
CA ASN A 309 -3.00 5.28 11.06
C ASN A 309 -3.68 6.06 9.91
N LEU A 310 -2.98 7.02 9.29
CA LEU A 310 -3.50 7.75 8.14
C LEU A 310 -3.75 6.77 7.00
N ARG A 311 -5.02 6.68 6.54
CA ARG A 311 -5.47 5.73 5.53
C ARG A 311 -6.71 6.24 4.79
N ILE A 312 -7.03 5.59 3.68
CA ILE A 312 -8.30 5.78 2.97
C ILE A 312 -9.09 4.48 3.06
N GLU A 313 -10.30 4.54 3.60
CA GLU A 313 -11.17 3.37 3.75
C GLU A 313 -12.64 3.66 3.37
#